data_78e7969c0e8d8ce177f7fec474747fde
#
_entry.id   78e7969c0e8d8ce177f7fec474747fde
#
_cell.length_a   1.000
_cell.length_b   1.000
_cell.length_c   1.000
_cell.angle_alpha   90.00
_cell.angle_beta   90.00
_cell.angle_gamma   90.00
#
_symmetry.space_group_name_H-M   'P 1'
#
loop_
_entity.id
_entity.type
_entity.pdbx_description
1 polymer ?
#
loop_
_entity_poly.entity_id
_entity_poly.type
_entity_poly.pdbx_seq_one_letter_code
_entity_poly.pdbx_strand_id
1 'polypeptide(L)'
;MGKIGNLFVVATPIGNMGDITFRAVDVLRTVDFIAAEDTRVTKKILQRYGVSTPVKSYHDFSSEEDREKILSSLLKGNSIALVSDAGTPLVSDPGYKLVKMARSLNIRVEPVPGACSVIAALCVSGLATNSFQFDGFVPVRTLSKKNYFESILFQERSVVLFESKHRILESLILLSEMLQTDREVFIAKEITKKFECYFKGSAIACVDWLRADSNHMKGEFVLVIAGCGPSALLQKRNSEGMKILDILKDRVSSRDAVRIASEISGAKKNVLYDIAIDKKLIN
;
A
#
# COMPACT_ATOMS: atom_id res chain seq x y z
N MET A 1 38.22 -5.21 18.06
CA MET A 1 37.03 -4.43 17.60
C MET A 1 35.91 -4.63 18.61
N GLY A 2 35.34 -3.56 19.17
CA GLY A 2 34.19 -3.66 20.07
C GLY A 2 33.00 -4.31 19.35
N LYS A 3 32.11 -4.98 20.09
CA LYS A 3 30.89 -5.58 19.54
C LYS A 3 29.97 -4.46 19.05
N ILE A 4 29.61 -4.48 17.76
CA ILE A 4 28.61 -3.57 17.18
C ILE A 4 27.23 -4.00 17.68
N GLY A 5 26.38 -3.04 18.08
CA GLY A 5 25.01 -3.31 18.49
C GLY A 5 24.06 -3.59 17.30
N ASN A 6 22.83 -3.99 17.59
CA ASN A 6 21.82 -4.31 16.60
C ASN A 6 20.74 -3.22 16.53
N LEU A 7 20.25 -2.93 15.33
CA LEU A 7 19.05 -2.14 15.11
C LEU A 7 17.86 -3.09 14.91
N PHE A 8 16.91 -3.10 15.85
CA PHE A 8 15.68 -3.87 15.74
C PHE A 8 14.56 -3.01 15.17
N VAL A 9 13.93 -3.46 14.10
CA VAL A 9 12.73 -2.84 13.54
C VAL A 9 11.53 -3.59 14.12
N VAL A 10 10.84 -2.98 15.08
CA VAL A 10 9.85 -3.66 15.91
C VAL A 10 8.44 -3.21 15.55
N ALA A 11 7.60 -4.15 15.11
CA ALA A 11 6.19 -3.89 14.87
C ALA A 11 5.42 -3.68 16.19
N THR A 12 4.55 -2.68 16.21
CA THR A 12 3.67 -2.31 17.33
C THR A 12 2.21 -2.59 17.00
N PRO A 13 1.31 -2.63 17.99
CA PRO A 13 -0.13 -2.84 17.74
C PRO A 13 -0.73 -1.77 16.82
N ILE A 14 -1.69 -2.16 15.99
CA ILE A 14 -2.43 -1.26 15.08
C ILE A 14 -3.78 -0.80 15.65
N GLY A 15 -4.06 -1.14 16.90
CA GLY A 15 -5.32 -0.77 17.57
C GLY A 15 -5.57 -1.57 18.84
N ASN A 16 -5.32 -2.88 18.79
CA ASN A 16 -5.46 -3.78 19.93
C ASN A 16 -4.10 -4.05 20.57
N MET A 17 -3.93 -3.64 21.81
CA MET A 17 -2.67 -3.87 22.54
C MET A 17 -2.29 -5.35 22.63
N GLY A 18 -3.27 -6.28 22.62
CA GLY A 18 -3.02 -7.72 22.64
C GLY A 18 -2.29 -8.26 21.39
N ASP A 19 -2.19 -7.49 20.32
CA ASP A 19 -1.54 -7.92 19.07
C ASP A 19 -0.01 -7.74 19.09
N ILE A 20 0.57 -7.21 20.15
CA ILE A 20 2.04 -7.16 20.30
C ILE A 20 2.57 -8.58 20.53
N THR A 21 3.69 -8.90 19.88
CA THR A 21 4.30 -10.22 20.09
C THR A 21 5.13 -10.26 21.38
N PHE A 22 5.24 -11.45 21.98
CA PHE A 22 6.13 -11.66 23.13
C PHE A 22 7.57 -11.22 22.80
N ARG A 23 8.07 -11.57 21.62
CA ARG A 23 9.42 -11.19 21.17
C ARG A 23 9.57 -9.67 21.04
N ALA A 24 8.53 -8.94 20.62
CA ALA A 24 8.58 -7.49 20.57
C ALA A 24 8.75 -6.91 21.99
N VAL A 25 7.98 -7.39 22.96
CA VAL A 25 8.10 -6.96 24.36
C VAL A 25 9.48 -7.26 24.93
N ASP A 26 10.02 -8.45 24.65
CA ASP A 26 11.36 -8.84 25.14
C ASP A 26 12.46 -8.00 24.53
N VAL A 27 12.41 -7.72 23.21
CA VAL A 27 13.36 -6.82 22.54
C VAL A 27 13.25 -5.42 23.13
N LEU A 28 12.03 -4.87 23.28
CA LEU A 28 11.83 -3.54 23.86
C LEU A 28 12.35 -3.43 25.32
N ARG A 29 12.40 -4.53 26.09
CA ARG A 29 12.97 -4.58 27.44
C ARG A 29 14.50 -4.59 27.46
N THR A 30 15.11 -5.18 26.44
CA THR A 30 16.55 -5.50 26.44
C THR A 30 17.42 -4.51 25.69
N VAL A 31 16.86 -3.68 24.82
CA VAL A 31 17.63 -2.67 24.09
C VAL A 31 18.01 -1.49 24.98
N ASP A 32 19.09 -0.79 24.63
CA ASP A 32 19.59 0.35 25.39
C ASP A 32 18.67 1.57 25.31
N PHE A 33 18.00 1.77 24.20
CA PHE A 33 16.91 2.74 24.06
C PHE A 33 16.03 2.41 22.85
N ILE A 34 14.86 3.05 22.81
CA ILE A 34 13.87 2.93 21.75
C ILE A 34 13.81 4.25 20.98
N ALA A 35 14.02 4.20 19.67
CA ALA A 35 13.80 5.28 18.72
C ALA A 35 12.34 5.23 18.26
N ALA A 36 11.52 6.22 18.63
CA ALA A 36 10.08 6.22 18.45
C ALA A 36 9.61 7.42 17.65
N GLU A 37 8.62 7.24 16.79
CA GLU A 37 7.99 8.30 16.01
C GLU A 37 7.34 9.33 16.95
N ASP A 38 6.35 8.91 17.75
CA ASP A 38 5.82 9.69 18.87
C ASP A 38 6.10 8.98 20.20
N THR A 39 6.95 9.61 21.02
CA THR A 39 7.33 9.06 22.32
C THR A 39 6.14 8.90 23.29
N ARG A 40 5.06 9.67 23.10
CA ARG A 40 3.86 9.62 23.95
C ARG A 40 3.06 8.36 23.66
N VAL A 41 2.93 7.99 22.37
CA VAL A 41 2.25 6.77 21.92
C VAL A 41 3.05 5.55 22.39
N THR A 42 4.34 5.52 22.11
CA THR A 42 5.23 4.43 22.52
C THR A 42 5.22 4.22 24.05
N LYS A 43 5.30 5.30 24.85
CA LYS A 43 5.26 5.19 26.31
C LYS A 43 3.99 4.52 26.83
N LYS A 44 2.82 4.69 26.19
CA LYS A 44 1.59 3.99 26.58
C LYS A 44 1.71 2.48 26.36
N ILE A 45 2.32 2.06 25.24
CA ILE A 45 2.60 0.65 24.95
C ILE A 45 3.54 0.10 26.03
N LEU A 46 4.67 0.77 26.28
CA LEU A 46 5.67 0.33 27.25
C LEU A 46 5.08 0.21 28.66
N GLN A 47 4.29 1.19 29.08
CA GLN A 47 3.60 1.16 30.39
C GLN A 47 2.68 -0.05 30.52
N ARG A 48 1.93 -0.39 29.46
CA ARG A 48 1.02 -1.55 29.46
C ARG A 48 1.75 -2.87 29.71
N TYR A 49 3.00 -2.98 29.23
CA TYR A 49 3.81 -4.22 29.32
C TYR A 49 4.93 -4.16 30.37
N GLY A 50 4.94 -3.13 31.22
CA GLY A 50 5.95 -3.00 32.28
C GLY A 50 7.38 -2.87 31.72
N VAL A 51 7.55 -2.12 30.63
CA VAL A 51 8.87 -1.86 30.00
C VAL A 51 9.31 -0.46 30.41
N SER A 52 10.54 -0.33 30.95
CA SER A 52 11.11 0.93 31.45
C SER A 52 12.24 1.49 30.57
N THR A 53 12.49 0.89 29.40
CA THR A 53 13.55 1.28 28.48
C THR A 53 13.39 2.74 28.03
N PRO A 54 14.49 3.55 28.03
CA PRO A 54 14.45 4.94 27.60
C PRO A 54 13.94 5.10 26.17
N VAL A 55 13.11 6.12 25.94
CA VAL A 55 12.54 6.43 24.61
C VAL A 55 13.06 7.76 24.11
N LYS A 56 13.56 7.80 22.88
CA LYS A 56 14.01 8.99 22.17
C LYS A 56 13.16 9.19 20.92
N SER A 57 12.88 10.45 20.56
CA SER A 57 12.13 10.77 19.33
C SER A 57 12.98 10.51 18.10
N TYR A 58 12.38 9.88 17.09
CA TYR A 58 12.94 9.71 15.75
C TYR A 58 11.80 9.61 14.73
N HIS A 59 11.70 10.56 13.81
CA HIS A 59 10.69 10.67 12.76
C HIS A 59 11.31 11.14 11.43
N ASP A 60 10.58 11.19 10.36
CA ASP A 60 11.10 11.56 9.02
C ASP A 60 11.70 12.96 8.94
N PHE A 61 11.25 13.87 9.81
CA PHE A 61 11.80 15.22 9.94
C PHE A 61 12.99 15.31 10.92
N SER A 62 13.42 14.19 11.50
CA SER A 62 14.64 14.16 12.34
C SER A 62 15.86 14.58 11.53
N SER A 63 16.73 15.38 12.14
CA SER A 63 17.92 15.90 11.50
C SER A 63 18.91 14.79 11.11
N GLU A 64 19.86 15.11 10.26
CA GLU A 64 20.96 14.19 9.96
C GLU A 64 21.79 13.88 11.20
N GLU A 65 22.04 14.89 12.02
CA GLU A 65 22.74 14.75 13.30
C GLU A 65 22.05 13.76 14.25
N ASP A 66 20.72 13.74 14.30
CA ASP A 66 19.99 12.79 15.15
C ASP A 66 20.14 11.35 14.65
N ARG A 67 20.16 11.15 13.31
CA ARG A 67 20.48 9.84 12.73
C ARG A 67 21.90 9.41 13.03
N GLU A 68 22.86 10.32 12.89
CA GLU A 68 24.28 10.05 13.21
C GLU A 68 24.48 9.68 14.68
N LYS A 69 23.78 10.34 15.62
CA LYS A 69 23.79 9.97 17.04
C LYS A 69 23.32 8.55 17.29
N ILE A 70 22.24 8.13 16.60
CA ILE A 70 21.72 6.75 16.69
C ILE A 70 22.75 5.77 16.11
N LEU A 71 23.30 6.04 14.93
CA LEU A 71 24.29 5.19 14.27
C LEU A 71 25.58 5.09 15.08
N SER A 72 26.08 6.21 15.62
CA SER A 72 27.24 6.22 16.50
C SER A 72 27.01 5.39 17.75
N SER A 73 25.80 5.41 18.31
CA SER A 73 25.43 4.59 19.47
C SER A 73 25.48 3.08 19.12
N LEU A 74 24.92 2.68 17.96
CA LEU A 74 24.99 1.31 17.45
C LEU A 74 26.44 0.84 17.25
N LEU A 75 27.29 1.70 16.65
CA LEU A 75 28.72 1.39 16.45
C LEU A 75 29.51 1.25 17.75
N LYS A 76 29.06 1.88 18.85
CA LYS A 76 29.60 1.73 20.20
C LYS A 76 29.11 0.47 20.93
N GLY A 77 28.27 -0.33 20.29
CA GLY A 77 27.79 -1.61 20.84
C GLY A 77 26.40 -1.57 21.47
N ASN A 78 25.74 -0.41 21.52
CA ASN A 78 24.38 -0.31 22.03
C ASN A 78 23.37 -0.89 21.02
N SER A 79 22.40 -1.64 21.49
CA SER A 79 21.29 -2.13 20.69
C SER A 79 20.08 -1.19 20.79
N ILE A 80 19.39 -0.95 19.68
CA ILE A 80 18.33 0.05 19.58
C ILE A 80 17.11 -0.56 18.89
N ALA A 81 15.90 -0.29 19.42
CA ALA A 81 14.66 -0.62 18.73
C ALA A 81 14.12 0.62 18.02
N LEU A 82 13.74 0.46 16.76
CA LEU A 82 12.97 1.44 15.99
C LEU A 82 11.50 1.00 16.00
N VAL A 83 10.61 1.90 16.40
CA VAL A 83 9.16 1.69 16.41
C VAL A 83 8.45 2.86 15.74
N SER A 84 7.33 2.59 15.06
CA SER A 84 6.35 3.59 14.62
C SER A 84 5.19 3.67 15.60
N ASP A 85 4.30 4.62 15.40
CA ASP A 85 3.12 4.84 16.25
C ASP A 85 2.17 3.63 16.23
N ALA A 86 2.07 2.95 15.07
CA ALA A 86 1.25 1.77 14.90
C ALA A 86 1.76 0.88 13.76
N GLY A 87 1.78 -0.43 13.95
CA GLY A 87 2.11 -1.40 12.91
C GLY A 87 3.61 -1.61 12.69
N THR A 88 3.96 -1.97 11.48
CA THR A 88 5.33 -2.30 11.07
C THR A 88 6.03 -1.04 10.58
N PRO A 89 7.13 -0.57 11.24
CA PRO A 89 7.87 0.60 10.80
C PRO A 89 8.31 0.49 9.33
N LEU A 90 8.49 1.63 8.66
CA LEU A 90 8.83 1.80 7.24
C LEU A 90 7.66 1.52 6.26
N VAL A 91 6.56 0.94 6.68
CA VAL A 91 5.39 0.68 5.83
C VAL A 91 4.44 1.87 5.90
N SER A 92 4.68 2.90 5.10
CA SER A 92 4.10 4.25 5.18
C SER A 92 4.44 5.02 6.46
N ASP A 93 5.50 4.60 7.12
CA ASP A 93 6.00 5.11 8.39
C ASP A 93 7.48 5.53 8.26
N PRO A 94 8.00 6.36 9.19
CA PRO A 94 9.39 6.77 9.17
C PRO A 94 10.36 5.62 9.43
N GLY A 95 11.64 5.83 9.03
CA GLY A 95 12.72 4.90 9.34
C GLY A 95 13.60 4.47 8.18
N TYR A 96 13.14 4.63 6.93
CA TYR A 96 13.89 4.19 5.74
C TYR A 96 15.33 4.71 5.70
N LYS A 97 15.54 6.01 5.98
CA LYS A 97 16.88 6.63 5.95
C LYS A 97 17.81 6.01 7.00
N LEU A 98 17.31 5.78 8.22
CA LEU A 98 18.09 5.17 9.30
C LEU A 98 18.50 3.74 8.95
N VAL A 99 17.55 2.92 8.48
CA VAL A 99 17.81 1.53 8.07
C VAL A 99 18.81 1.48 6.91
N LYS A 100 18.66 2.36 5.91
CA LYS A 100 19.59 2.45 4.77
C LYS A 100 21.01 2.77 5.25
N MET A 101 21.18 3.77 6.12
CA MET A 101 22.49 4.15 6.66
C MET A 101 23.08 3.08 7.59
N ALA A 102 22.27 2.44 8.44
CA ALA A 102 22.72 1.32 9.27
C ALA A 102 23.27 0.17 8.41
N ARG A 103 22.57 -0.18 7.33
CA ARG A 103 23.03 -1.21 6.38
C ARG A 103 24.34 -0.83 5.68
N SER A 104 24.52 0.44 5.28
CA SER A 104 25.77 0.89 4.63
C SER A 104 26.97 0.85 5.58
N LEU A 105 26.75 0.92 6.89
CA LEU A 105 27.76 0.81 7.94
C LEU A 105 27.94 -0.65 8.44
N ASN A 106 27.37 -1.64 7.76
CA ASN A 106 27.37 -3.06 8.15
C ASN A 106 26.79 -3.31 9.56
N ILE A 107 25.93 -2.41 10.05
CA ILE A 107 25.18 -2.63 11.29
C ILE A 107 24.09 -3.68 11.01
N ARG A 108 23.97 -4.66 11.89
CA ARG A 108 22.93 -5.67 11.80
C ARG A 108 21.56 -5.07 12.05
N VAL A 109 20.66 -5.16 11.06
CA VAL A 109 19.27 -4.73 11.16
C VAL A 109 18.40 -5.98 11.20
N GLU A 110 17.63 -6.14 12.28
CA GLU A 110 16.79 -7.30 12.53
C GLU A 110 15.31 -6.92 12.58
N PRO A 111 14.42 -7.58 11.80
CA PRO A 111 12.98 -7.39 11.93
C PRO A 111 12.44 -8.15 13.14
N VAL A 112 11.52 -7.52 13.85
CA VAL A 112 10.66 -8.16 14.85
C VAL A 112 9.23 -8.12 14.32
N PRO A 113 8.78 -9.18 13.61
CA PRO A 113 7.47 -9.22 12.98
C PRO A 113 6.32 -9.03 13.97
N GLY A 114 5.24 -8.45 13.50
CA GLY A 114 4.03 -8.24 14.27
C GLY A 114 2.89 -7.69 13.42
N ALA A 115 2.03 -6.88 14.00
CA ALA A 115 0.86 -6.35 13.35
C ALA A 115 1.20 -5.49 12.12
N CYS A 116 0.44 -5.70 11.05
CA CYS A 116 0.51 -4.91 9.81
C CYS A 116 -0.89 -4.83 9.21
N SER A 117 -1.44 -3.62 9.10
CA SER A 117 -2.81 -3.41 8.62
C SER A 117 -3.00 -3.83 7.16
N VAL A 118 -1.96 -3.71 6.32
CA VAL A 118 -1.97 -4.16 4.92
C VAL A 118 -2.23 -5.67 4.84
N ILE A 119 -1.46 -6.46 5.58
CA ILE A 119 -1.57 -7.92 5.59
C ILE A 119 -2.86 -8.35 6.30
N ALA A 120 -3.22 -7.69 7.40
CA ALA A 120 -4.47 -7.98 8.11
C ALA A 120 -5.69 -7.78 7.20
N ALA A 121 -5.76 -6.67 6.45
CA ALA A 121 -6.83 -6.42 5.49
C ALA A 121 -6.86 -7.47 4.37
N LEU A 122 -5.71 -7.81 3.79
CA LEU A 122 -5.60 -8.83 2.74
C LEU A 122 -6.13 -10.20 3.20
N CYS A 123 -5.74 -10.64 4.41
CA CYS A 123 -6.13 -11.94 4.95
C CYS A 123 -7.65 -12.12 5.08
N VAL A 124 -8.39 -11.03 5.31
CA VAL A 124 -9.85 -11.08 5.52
C VAL A 124 -10.67 -10.56 4.34
N SER A 125 -10.01 -10.07 3.28
CA SER A 125 -10.67 -9.46 2.12
C SER A 125 -11.47 -10.44 1.28
N GLY A 126 -11.05 -11.71 1.23
CA GLY A 126 -11.59 -12.69 0.29
C GLY A 126 -11.30 -12.36 -1.17
N LEU A 127 -10.27 -11.54 -1.43
CA LEU A 127 -9.75 -11.23 -2.77
C LEU A 127 -8.46 -12.02 -3.04
N ALA A 128 -8.00 -12.06 -4.29
CA ALA A 128 -6.78 -12.76 -4.66
C ALA A 128 -5.55 -12.15 -3.97
N THR A 129 -4.80 -12.96 -3.24
CA THR A 129 -3.63 -12.55 -2.43
C THR A 129 -2.29 -13.10 -2.94
N ASN A 130 -2.34 -13.96 -3.96
CA ASN A 130 -1.14 -14.58 -4.55
C ASN A 130 -0.17 -13.55 -5.17
N SER A 131 -0.70 -12.40 -5.59
CA SER A 131 0.08 -11.27 -6.06
C SER A 131 -0.67 -9.97 -5.74
N PHE A 132 -0.02 -9.09 -5.00
CA PHE A 132 -0.58 -7.79 -4.64
C PHE A 132 0.49 -6.70 -4.67
N GLN A 133 0.07 -5.45 -4.71
CA GLN A 133 0.92 -4.28 -4.49
C GLN A 133 0.33 -3.40 -3.40
N PHE A 134 1.19 -2.76 -2.63
CA PHE A 134 0.81 -1.75 -1.66
C PHE A 134 1.40 -0.41 -2.08
N ASP A 135 0.54 0.57 -2.31
CA ASP A 135 0.92 1.88 -2.85
C ASP A 135 0.79 3.02 -1.81
N GLY A 136 0.61 2.68 -0.53
CA GLY A 136 0.47 3.66 0.54
C GLY A 136 -0.87 4.40 0.48
N PHE A 137 -0.85 5.71 0.76
CA PHE A 137 -2.06 6.53 0.76
C PHE A 137 -2.49 6.94 -0.65
N VAL A 138 -3.81 6.94 -0.87
CA VAL A 138 -4.40 7.54 -2.07
C VAL A 138 -3.93 9.00 -2.20
N PRO A 139 -3.49 9.44 -3.40
CA PRO A 139 -3.02 10.81 -3.60
C PRO A 139 -4.04 11.87 -3.16
N VAL A 140 -3.56 12.93 -2.52
CA VAL A 140 -4.43 13.98 -1.95
C VAL A 140 -5.07 14.85 -3.04
N ARG A 141 -4.28 15.27 -4.05
CA ARG A 141 -4.74 16.18 -5.11
C ARG A 141 -5.64 15.44 -6.09
N THR A 142 -6.80 15.98 -6.44
CA THR A 142 -7.81 15.37 -7.31
C THR A 142 -7.22 14.88 -8.64
N LEU A 143 -6.43 15.69 -9.33
CA LEU A 143 -5.80 15.27 -10.59
C LEU A 143 -4.83 14.10 -10.39
N SER A 144 -3.99 14.14 -9.35
CA SER A 144 -3.05 13.06 -9.04
C SER A 144 -3.79 11.78 -8.65
N LYS A 145 -4.91 11.90 -7.91
CA LYS A 145 -5.80 10.80 -7.53
C LYS A 145 -6.42 10.15 -8.77
N LYS A 146 -6.93 10.97 -9.69
CA LYS A 146 -7.49 10.50 -10.97
C LYS A 146 -6.44 9.74 -11.77
N ASN A 147 -5.27 10.33 -12.02
CA ASN A 147 -4.18 9.71 -12.76
C ASN A 147 -3.72 8.40 -12.11
N TYR A 148 -3.68 8.36 -10.77
CA TYR A 148 -3.34 7.15 -10.03
C TYR A 148 -4.40 6.05 -10.26
N PHE A 149 -5.69 6.36 -10.12
CA PHE A 149 -6.75 5.39 -10.38
C PHE A 149 -6.75 4.92 -11.84
N GLU A 150 -6.51 5.82 -12.80
CA GLU A 150 -6.32 5.42 -14.21
C GLU A 150 -5.20 4.40 -14.38
N SER A 151 -4.08 4.57 -13.66
CA SER A 151 -2.93 3.68 -13.75
C SER A 151 -3.20 2.26 -13.24
N ILE A 152 -4.12 2.11 -12.31
CA ILE A 152 -4.49 0.80 -11.74
C ILE A 152 -5.71 0.14 -12.38
N LEU A 153 -6.37 0.79 -13.35
CA LEU A 153 -7.57 0.23 -13.99
C LEU A 153 -7.34 -1.17 -14.58
N PHE A 154 -6.16 -1.39 -15.11
CA PHE A 154 -5.79 -2.65 -15.76
C PHE A 154 -4.71 -3.42 -14.98
N GLN A 155 -4.58 -3.15 -13.69
CA GLN A 155 -3.67 -3.89 -12.83
C GLN A 155 -4.25 -5.27 -12.54
N GLU A 156 -3.47 -6.32 -12.85
CA GLU A 156 -3.87 -7.73 -12.64
C GLU A 156 -3.73 -8.17 -11.17
N ARG A 157 -2.90 -7.45 -10.40
CA ARG A 157 -2.67 -7.72 -8.98
C ARG A 157 -3.70 -7.00 -8.14
N SER A 158 -3.98 -7.54 -6.97
CA SER A 158 -4.73 -6.80 -5.95
C SER A 158 -3.94 -5.57 -5.52
N VAL A 159 -4.60 -4.43 -5.38
CA VAL A 159 -3.98 -3.17 -4.94
C VAL A 159 -4.47 -2.82 -3.56
N VAL A 160 -3.54 -2.61 -2.62
CA VAL A 160 -3.83 -2.21 -1.25
C VAL A 160 -3.48 -0.75 -1.06
N LEU A 161 -4.38 0.02 -0.45
CA LEU A 161 -4.25 1.46 -0.24
C LEU A 161 -4.70 1.84 1.16
N PHE A 162 -4.06 2.86 1.71
CA PHE A 162 -4.59 3.57 2.87
C PHE A 162 -5.43 4.77 2.44
N GLU A 163 -6.49 5.04 3.20
CA GLU A 163 -7.26 6.26 3.01
C GLU A 163 -7.75 6.84 4.34
N SER A 164 -7.88 8.15 4.39
CA SER A 164 -8.33 8.87 5.57
C SER A 164 -9.85 9.04 5.59
N LYS A 165 -10.41 9.15 6.80
CA LYS A 165 -11.84 9.42 7.02
C LYS A 165 -12.38 10.66 6.30
N HIS A 166 -11.52 11.64 6.04
CA HIS A 166 -11.91 12.90 5.38
C HIS A 166 -12.02 12.77 3.86
N ARG A 167 -11.44 11.73 3.26
CA ARG A 167 -11.32 11.57 1.82
C ARG A 167 -11.91 10.28 1.28
N ILE A 168 -12.21 9.31 2.16
CA ILE A 168 -12.67 7.98 1.75
C ILE A 168 -13.88 8.03 0.79
N LEU A 169 -14.89 8.84 1.10
CA LEU A 169 -16.07 8.95 0.27
C LEU A 169 -15.76 9.54 -1.12
N GLU A 170 -15.02 10.64 -1.16
CA GLU A 170 -14.59 11.28 -2.43
C GLU A 170 -13.74 10.32 -3.28
N SER A 171 -12.82 9.61 -2.64
CA SER A 171 -11.95 8.65 -3.31
C SER A 171 -12.73 7.49 -3.92
N LEU A 172 -13.73 6.94 -3.19
CA LEU A 172 -14.55 5.85 -3.71
C LEU A 172 -15.56 6.31 -4.76
N ILE A 173 -16.09 7.53 -4.70
CA ILE A 173 -16.91 8.11 -5.78
C ILE A 173 -16.09 8.16 -7.06
N LEU A 174 -14.91 8.79 -7.03
CA LEU A 174 -14.04 8.88 -8.21
C LEU A 174 -13.64 7.50 -8.73
N LEU A 175 -13.33 6.56 -7.84
CA LEU A 175 -13.01 5.18 -8.22
C LEU A 175 -14.21 4.49 -8.90
N SER A 176 -15.44 4.72 -8.41
CA SER A 176 -16.66 4.11 -8.96
C SER A 176 -17.02 4.60 -10.36
N GLU A 177 -16.59 5.83 -10.71
CA GLU A 177 -16.77 6.37 -12.06
C GLU A 177 -15.82 5.73 -13.08
N MET A 178 -14.74 5.10 -12.61
CA MET A 178 -13.65 4.63 -13.47
C MET A 178 -13.55 3.10 -13.53
N LEU A 179 -13.90 2.40 -12.43
CA LEU A 179 -13.82 0.96 -12.36
C LEU A 179 -15.03 0.30 -13.04
N GLN A 180 -14.78 -0.82 -13.71
CA GLN A 180 -15.85 -1.68 -14.19
C GLN A 180 -16.67 -2.23 -13.01
N THR A 181 -17.96 -2.46 -13.23
CA THR A 181 -18.92 -2.84 -12.19
C THR A 181 -18.66 -4.19 -11.54
N ASP A 182 -17.93 -5.08 -12.21
CA ASP A 182 -17.59 -6.43 -11.75
C ASP A 182 -16.32 -6.48 -10.89
N ARG A 183 -15.55 -5.37 -10.83
CA ARG A 183 -14.31 -5.32 -10.04
C ARG A 183 -14.60 -5.04 -8.58
N GLU A 184 -14.28 -5.99 -7.73
CA GLU A 184 -14.55 -5.90 -6.30
C GLU A 184 -13.58 -4.97 -5.56
N VAL A 185 -14.11 -4.24 -4.60
CA VAL A 185 -13.38 -3.43 -3.63
C VAL A 185 -13.74 -3.91 -2.23
N PHE A 186 -12.75 -4.13 -1.40
CA PHE A 186 -12.90 -4.44 0.01
C PHE A 186 -12.44 -3.25 0.86
N ILE A 187 -13.28 -2.88 1.81
CA ILE A 187 -13.01 -1.84 2.80
C ILE A 187 -12.79 -2.52 4.14
N ALA A 188 -11.61 -2.31 4.72
CA ALA A 188 -11.35 -2.64 6.11
C ALA A 188 -11.24 -1.35 6.91
N LYS A 189 -12.14 -1.17 7.87
CA LYS A 189 -12.26 0.02 8.71
C LYS A 189 -11.90 -0.34 10.14
N GLU A 190 -11.03 0.47 10.79
CA GLU A 190 -10.69 0.35 12.20
C GLU A 190 -10.23 -1.05 12.61
N ILE A 191 -9.39 -1.70 11.78
CA ILE A 191 -8.87 -3.07 11.98
C ILE A 191 -8.31 -3.20 13.40
N THR A 192 -8.67 -4.27 14.12
CA THR A 192 -8.34 -4.62 15.50
C THR A 192 -8.90 -3.67 16.57
N LYS A 193 -9.59 -2.59 16.21
CA LYS A 193 -10.17 -1.61 17.15
C LYS A 193 -11.61 -1.95 17.50
N LYS A 194 -12.16 -1.24 18.48
CA LYS A 194 -13.55 -1.43 18.98
C LYS A 194 -14.63 -1.34 17.89
N PHE A 195 -14.39 -0.51 16.88
CA PHE A 195 -15.33 -0.27 15.78
C PHE A 195 -14.87 -0.88 14.47
N GLU A 196 -14.16 -2.00 14.56
CA GLU A 196 -13.75 -2.79 13.41
C GLU A 196 -14.97 -3.17 12.56
N CYS A 197 -14.88 -2.90 11.26
CA CYS A 197 -15.95 -3.21 10.32
C CYS A 197 -15.38 -3.45 8.93
N TYR A 198 -16.03 -4.34 8.19
CA TYR A 198 -15.63 -4.73 6.84
C TYR A 198 -16.80 -4.62 5.88
N PHE A 199 -16.51 -4.22 4.64
CA PHE A 199 -17.48 -4.27 3.54
C PHE A 199 -16.78 -4.68 2.25
N LYS A 200 -17.44 -5.50 1.43
CA LYS A 200 -16.96 -5.93 0.11
C LYS A 200 -18.08 -5.81 -0.92
N GLY A 201 -17.76 -5.21 -2.06
CA GLY A 201 -18.70 -5.05 -3.17
C GLY A 201 -18.04 -4.34 -4.34
N SER A 202 -18.85 -3.94 -5.34
CA SER A 202 -18.38 -3.02 -6.37
C SER A 202 -18.03 -1.65 -5.77
N ALA A 203 -17.26 -0.83 -6.48
CA ALA A 203 -16.91 0.51 -5.99
C ALA A 203 -18.15 1.36 -5.68
N ILE A 204 -19.22 1.26 -6.51
CA ILE A 204 -20.49 1.96 -6.24
C ILE A 204 -21.18 1.43 -4.99
N ALA A 205 -21.20 0.12 -4.77
CA ALA A 205 -21.76 -0.47 -3.56
C ALA A 205 -21.01 -0.02 -2.30
N CYS A 206 -19.70 0.18 -2.41
CA CYS A 206 -18.88 0.76 -1.32
C CYS A 206 -19.29 2.21 -1.02
N VAL A 207 -19.58 3.01 -2.04
CA VAL A 207 -20.10 4.39 -1.88
C VAL A 207 -21.44 4.38 -1.17
N ASP A 208 -22.37 3.50 -1.58
CA ASP A 208 -23.69 3.39 -0.97
C ASP A 208 -23.59 2.94 0.49
N TRP A 209 -22.72 1.98 0.79
CA TRP A 209 -22.47 1.54 2.16
C TRP A 209 -21.91 2.65 3.03
N LEU A 210 -21.00 3.48 2.54
CA LEU A 210 -20.48 4.64 3.29
C LEU A 210 -21.56 5.67 3.57
N ARG A 211 -22.47 5.89 2.62
CA ARG A 211 -23.59 6.87 2.76
C ARG A 211 -24.69 6.38 3.68
N ALA A 212 -24.88 5.07 3.80
CA ALA A 212 -25.95 4.46 4.61
C ALA A 212 -25.84 4.78 6.11
N ASP A 213 -24.61 4.95 6.65
CA ASP A 213 -24.37 5.31 8.05
C ASP A 213 -23.16 6.24 8.16
N SER A 214 -23.33 7.40 8.80
CA SER A 214 -22.24 8.35 9.05
C SER A 214 -21.08 7.75 9.87
N ASN A 215 -21.32 6.69 10.64
CA ASN A 215 -20.27 5.97 11.36
C ASN A 215 -19.36 5.18 10.41
N HIS A 216 -19.85 4.79 9.24
CA HIS A 216 -19.02 4.12 8.23
C HIS A 216 -17.88 5.00 7.72
N MET A 217 -18.04 6.34 7.74
CA MET A 217 -17.02 7.30 7.31
C MET A 217 -16.01 7.69 8.39
N LYS A 218 -16.09 7.13 9.62
CA LYS A 218 -15.19 7.48 10.74
C LYS A 218 -14.09 6.46 10.88
N GLY A 219 -12.89 6.90 11.29
CA GLY A 219 -11.76 6.05 11.60
C GLY A 219 -10.72 5.94 10.49
N GLU A 220 -9.96 4.89 10.47
CA GLU A 220 -8.88 4.59 9.53
C GLU A 220 -9.29 3.47 8.58
N PHE A 221 -8.85 3.58 7.32
CA PHE A 221 -9.29 2.68 6.25
C PHE A 221 -8.12 2.04 5.52
N VAL A 222 -8.24 0.75 5.29
CA VAL A 222 -7.46 0.03 4.30
C VAL A 222 -8.41 -0.41 3.20
N LEU A 223 -8.09 -0.04 1.96
CA LEU A 223 -8.81 -0.46 0.76
C LEU A 223 -8.04 -1.58 0.09
N VAL A 224 -8.72 -2.63 -0.32
CA VAL A 224 -8.15 -3.65 -1.20
C VAL A 224 -9.00 -3.70 -2.46
N ILE A 225 -8.39 -3.35 -3.59
CA ILE A 225 -9.04 -3.37 -4.90
C ILE A 225 -8.60 -4.64 -5.60
N ALA A 226 -9.52 -5.48 -6.02
CA ALA A 226 -9.21 -6.70 -6.76
C ALA A 226 -8.41 -6.40 -8.03
N GLY A 227 -7.61 -7.33 -8.50
CA GLY A 227 -7.02 -7.27 -9.83
C GLY A 227 -8.08 -7.25 -10.92
N CYS A 228 -7.78 -6.66 -12.08
CA CYS A 228 -8.70 -6.70 -13.20
C CYS A 228 -8.82 -8.12 -13.79
N GLY A 229 -10.02 -8.49 -14.20
CA GLY A 229 -10.28 -9.77 -14.83
C GLY A 229 -9.78 -9.83 -16.28
N PRO A 230 -9.77 -11.05 -16.88
CA PRO A 230 -9.33 -11.25 -18.26
C PRO A 230 -10.11 -10.44 -19.30
N SER A 231 -11.40 -10.17 -19.06
CA SER A 231 -12.25 -9.35 -19.93
C SER A 231 -11.76 -7.91 -20.03
N ALA A 232 -11.39 -7.30 -18.91
CA ALA A 232 -10.86 -5.94 -18.87
C ALA A 232 -9.51 -5.84 -19.60
N LEU A 233 -8.65 -6.83 -19.43
CA LEU A 233 -7.36 -6.90 -20.15
C LEU A 233 -7.57 -7.03 -21.66
N LEU A 234 -8.54 -7.84 -22.07
CA LEU A 234 -8.86 -7.99 -23.48
C LEU A 234 -9.38 -6.66 -24.08
N GLN A 235 -10.26 -5.96 -23.37
CA GLN A 235 -10.74 -4.64 -23.77
C GLN A 235 -9.60 -3.63 -23.88
N LYS A 236 -8.67 -3.61 -22.91
CA LYS A 236 -7.47 -2.76 -22.97
C LYS A 236 -6.67 -3.05 -24.22
N ARG A 237 -6.30 -4.32 -24.47
CA ARG A 237 -5.53 -4.74 -25.65
C ARG A 237 -6.22 -4.33 -26.96
N ASN A 238 -7.52 -4.56 -27.05
CA ASN A 238 -8.29 -4.17 -28.24
C ASN A 238 -8.29 -2.64 -28.42
N SER A 239 -8.50 -1.86 -27.35
CA SER A 239 -8.50 -0.41 -27.40
C SER A 239 -7.10 0.14 -27.81
N GLU A 240 -6.02 -0.40 -27.26
CA GLU A 240 -4.65 -0.06 -27.64
C GLU A 240 -4.36 -0.44 -29.09
N GLY A 241 -4.77 -1.65 -29.51
CA GLY A 241 -4.63 -2.10 -30.89
C GLY A 241 -5.35 -1.18 -31.88
N MET A 242 -6.56 -0.72 -31.53
CA MET A 242 -7.33 0.22 -32.36
C MET A 242 -6.64 1.60 -32.45
N LYS A 243 -6.05 2.13 -31.38
CA LYS A 243 -5.28 3.37 -31.42
C LYS A 243 -4.07 3.26 -32.35
N ILE A 244 -3.35 2.15 -32.25
CA ILE A 244 -2.19 1.88 -33.14
C ILE A 244 -2.65 1.77 -34.58
N LEU A 245 -3.75 1.07 -34.83
CA LEU A 245 -4.30 0.88 -36.17
C LEU A 245 -4.74 2.20 -36.80
N ASP A 246 -5.37 3.10 -36.03
CA ASP A 246 -5.75 4.44 -36.49
C ASP A 246 -4.52 5.29 -36.91
N ILE A 247 -3.40 5.13 -36.22
CA ILE A 247 -2.14 5.79 -36.60
C ILE A 247 -1.56 5.21 -37.91
N LEU A 248 -1.73 3.92 -38.15
CA LEU A 248 -1.09 3.19 -39.25
C LEU A 248 -1.92 3.13 -40.54
N LYS A 249 -3.25 3.32 -40.45
CA LYS A 249 -4.20 3.08 -41.56
C LYS A 249 -3.84 3.77 -42.91
N ASP A 250 -3.27 4.99 -42.81
CA ASP A 250 -2.90 5.78 -43.99
C ASP A 250 -1.41 5.69 -44.32
N ARG A 251 -0.65 4.83 -43.63
CA ARG A 251 0.81 4.73 -43.77
C ARG A 251 1.31 3.41 -44.31
N VAL A 252 0.55 2.35 -44.10
CA VAL A 252 0.88 0.98 -44.52
C VAL A 252 -0.37 0.26 -45.03
N SER A 253 -0.20 -0.92 -45.63
CA SER A 253 -1.34 -1.74 -46.05
C SER A 253 -2.22 -2.10 -44.86
N SER A 254 -3.57 -2.24 -45.05
CA SER A 254 -4.52 -2.65 -44.00
C SER A 254 -4.09 -3.95 -43.29
N ARG A 255 -3.54 -4.89 -44.08
CA ARG A 255 -2.99 -6.16 -43.56
C ARG A 255 -1.81 -5.94 -42.61
N ASP A 256 -0.89 -5.08 -42.98
CA ASP A 256 0.29 -4.77 -42.15
C ASP A 256 -0.08 -3.93 -40.97
N ALA A 257 -1.00 -2.97 -41.09
CA ALA A 257 -1.51 -2.18 -39.98
C ALA A 257 -2.11 -3.07 -38.88
N VAL A 258 -2.99 -4.02 -39.26
CA VAL A 258 -3.59 -4.97 -38.30
C VAL A 258 -2.54 -5.89 -37.69
N ARG A 259 -1.57 -6.39 -38.50
CA ARG A 259 -0.50 -7.24 -37.98
C ARG A 259 0.34 -6.50 -36.93
N ILE A 260 0.80 -5.30 -37.24
CA ILE A 260 1.63 -4.48 -36.35
C ILE A 260 0.84 -4.11 -35.07
N ALA A 261 -0.43 -3.68 -35.22
CA ALA A 261 -1.29 -3.35 -34.09
C ALA A 261 -1.51 -4.54 -33.17
N SER A 262 -1.72 -5.74 -33.73
CA SER A 262 -1.85 -6.99 -32.97
C SER A 262 -0.56 -7.37 -32.21
N GLU A 263 0.58 -7.26 -32.88
CA GLU A 263 1.88 -7.59 -32.26
C GLU A 263 2.25 -6.65 -31.10
N ILE A 264 1.97 -5.36 -31.23
CA ILE A 264 2.27 -4.36 -30.18
C ILE A 264 1.28 -4.42 -29.03
N SER A 265 -0.03 -4.49 -29.31
CA SER A 265 -1.09 -4.45 -28.28
C SER A 265 -1.35 -5.81 -27.61
N GLY A 266 -0.96 -6.91 -28.25
CA GLY A 266 -1.35 -8.28 -27.87
C GLY A 266 -2.83 -8.60 -28.10
N ALA A 267 -3.57 -7.76 -28.83
CA ALA A 267 -4.93 -8.05 -29.27
C ALA A 267 -4.95 -9.12 -30.38
N LYS A 268 -6.01 -9.91 -30.47
CA LYS A 268 -6.13 -10.91 -31.53
C LYS A 268 -6.37 -10.24 -32.87
N LYS A 269 -5.64 -10.65 -33.93
CA LYS A 269 -5.75 -10.10 -35.29
C LYS A 269 -7.19 -10.06 -35.83
N ASN A 270 -7.90 -11.17 -35.70
CA ASN A 270 -9.28 -11.27 -36.17
C ASN A 270 -10.18 -10.25 -35.49
N VAL A 271 -10.07 -10.11 -34.17
CA VAL A 271 -10.86 -9.13 -33.40
C VAL A 271 -10.55 -7.69 -33.82
N LEU A 272 -9.27 -7.36 -34.00
CA LEU A 272 -8.88 -6.03 -34.48
C LEU A 272 -9.38 -5.77 -35.90
N TYR A 273 -9.33 -6.77 -36.78
CA TYR A 273 -9.82 -6.67 -38.15
C TYR A 273 -11.32 -6.39 -38.19
N ASP A 274 -12.11 -7.20 -37.46
CA ASP A 274 -13.56 -7.05 -37.38
C ASP A 274 -13.96 -5.67 -36.84
N ILE A 275 -13.37 -5.22 -35.72
CA ILE A 275 -13.63 -3.90 -35.14
C ILE A 275 -13.19 -2.78 -36.11
N ALA A 276 -12.11 -2.97 -36.86
CA ALA A 276 -11.61 -1.95 -37.80
C ALA A 276 -12.52 -1.78 -39.01
N ILE A 277 -13.12 -2.88 -39.51
CA ILE A 277 -14.14 -2.84 -40.56
C ILE A 277 -15.40 -2.14 -40.04
N ASP A 278 -15.91 -2.54 -38.87
CA ASP A 278 -17.11 -1.94 -38.26
C ASP A 278 -16.95 -0.43 -38.07
N LYS A 279 -15.76 0.02 -37.72
CA LYS A 279 -15.43 1.45 -37.55
C LYS A 279 -14.98 2.15 -38.84
N LYS A 280 -15.00 1.45 -39.98
CA LYS A 280 -14.57 1.97 -41.30
C LYS A 280 -13.15 2.55 -41.29
N LEU A 281 -12.25 1.97 -40.50
CA LEU A 281 -10.84 2.37 -40.43
C LEU A 281 -9.98 1.69 -41.50
N ILE A 282 -10.40 0.54 -42.00
CA ILE A 282 -9.81 -0.24 -43.06
C ILE A 282 -10.90 -0.74 -44.01
N ASN A 283 -10.53 -0.96 -45.28
CA ASN A 283 -11.40 -1.55 -46.29
C ASN A 283 -11.20 -3.06 -46.39
#